data_7261192cc36554fb7294a7c1418bdab5
#
_entry.id   7261192cc36554fb7294a7c1418bdab5
#
_cell.length_a   1.000
_cell.length_b   1.000
_cell.length_c   1.000
_cell.angle_alpha   90.00
_cell.angle_beta   90.00
_cell.angle_gamma   90.00
#
_symmetry.space_group_name_H-M   'P 1'
#
loop_
_entity.id
_entity.type
_entity.pdbx_description
1 polymer ?
#
loop_
_entity_poly.entity_id
_entity_poly.type
_entity_poly.pdbx_seq_one_letter_code
_entity_poly.pdbx_strand_id
1 'polypeptide(L)'
;MALLDRAIVRMLPAVPKPVVQQLSRRYIAGPELKDARESVRRLNAQGKMATIDVLGEEITNEDEAAAIVRAYQDVFADIERCGLDSNVSVKLTGLGLNLGYDLCRANLVTVVEDAASRGNFVRVDMEDSSTTDETLRLYRELREAGYDNVGVVLQAYLRRTVADIHVLADLKPNVRLCKGIYVEPPDIAFRDFEAVRANFVKALEELLDVGAYVGIATHDEWLVDEGRRLVSERRLETSEYEFQMLLGVREDLARRLVADGHRLRIYVPFGRHWYAYSLRRLQENPKIAGYIAADTLGRVIPFRNGR
;
A
#
# COMPACT_ATOMS: atom_id res chain seq x y z
N MET A 1 5.22 12.82 18.69
CA MET A 1 4.98 13.88 17.69
C MET A 1 5.06 15.24 18.37
N ALA A 2 5.94 16.13 17.90
CA ALA A 2 6.05 17.48 18.43
C ALA A 2 4.73 18.25 18.22
N LEU A 3 4.43 19.23 19.08
CA LEU A 3 3.23 20.09 18.96
C LEU A 3 3.14 20.75 17.58
N LEU A 4 4.28 21.03 16.96
CA LEU A 4 4.40 21.60 15.61
C LEU A 4 3.85 20.66 14.54
N ASP A 5 4.11 19.35 14.66
CA ASP A 5 3.64 18.33 13.69
C ASP A 5 2.12 18.22 13.69
N ARG A 6 1.49 18.30 14.89
CA ARG A 6 0.01 18.30 15.03
C ARG A 6 -0.63 19.56 14.44
N ALA A 7 0.01 20.71 14.58
CA ALA A 7 -0.47 21.96 14.00
C ALA A 7 -0.39 21.91 12.46
N ILE A 8 0.71 21.40 11.91
CA ILE A 8 0.91 21.24 10.45
C ILE A 8 -0.14 20.30 9.88
N VAL A 9 -0.37 19.15 10.50
CA VAL A 9 -1.39 18.16 10.06
C VAL A 9 -2.80 18.78 10.06
N ARG A 10 -3.13 19.59 11.06
CA ARG A 10 -4.43 20.30 11.13
C ARG A 10 -4.62 21.37 10.04
N MET A 11 -3.53 21.94 9.52
CA MET A 11 -3.56 22.97 8.49
C MET A 11 -3.51 22.40 7.05
N LEU A 12 -3.23 21.12 6.87
CA LEU A 12 -3.14 20.47 5.56
C LEU A 12 -4.39 20.65 4.68
N PRO A 13 -5.64 20.57 5.20
CA PRO A 13 -6.84 20.83 4.39
C PRO A 13 -6.93 22.26 3.84
N ALA A 14 -6.21 23.22 4.45
CA ALA A 14 -6.16 24.62 4.00
C ALA A 14 -5.06 24.86 2.91
N VAL A 15 -4.23 23.84 2.61
CA VAL A 15 -3.19 23.97 1.56
C VAL A 15 -3.87 23.97 0.18
N PRO A 16 -3.55 24.95 -0.70
CA PRO A 16 -4.13 25.01 -2.03
C PRO A 16 -3.88 23.72 -2.84
N LYS A 17 -4.93 23.20 -3.51
CA LYS A 17 -4.85 21.97 -4.34
C LYS A 17 -3.65 21.92 -5.29
N PRO A 18 -3.24 23.02 -5.99
CA PRO A 18 -2.07 22.97 -6.87
C PRO A 18 -0.75 22.67 -6.12
N VAL A 19 -0.63 23.13 -4.88
CA VAL A 19 0.57 22.87 -4.04
C VAL A 19 0.59 21.40 -3.63
N VAL A 20 -0.56 20.87 -3.15
CA VAL A 20 -0.70 19.45 -2.85
C VAL A 20 -0.40 18.61 -4.10
N GLN A 21 -0.90 19.01 -5.27
CA GLN A 21 -0.64 18.31 -6.54
C GLN A 21 0.85 18.26 -6.91
N GLN A 22 1.55 19.37 -6.78
CA GLN A 22 3.00 19.40 -7.09
C GLN A 22 3.81 18.46 -6.21
N LEU A 23 3.43 18.34 -4.93
CA LEU A 23 4.08 17.45 -3.97
C LEU A 23 3.71 15.99 -4.18
N SER A 24 2.45 15.76 -4.52
CA SER A 24 1.91 14.42 -4.78
C SER A 24 2.51 13.75 -6.01
N ARG A 25 3.01 14.51 -6.98
CA ARG A 25 3.72 13.99 -8.17
C ARG A 25 4.89 13.06 -7.83
N ARG A 26 5.39 13.14 -6.61
CA ARG A 26 6.44 12.25 -6.12
C ARG A 26 5.91 10.89 -5.70
N TYR A 27 4.65 10.82 -5.24
CA TYR A 27 4.05 9.65 -4.59
C TYR A 27 2.92 9.01 -5.40
N ILE A 28 2.46 9.68 -6.46
CA ILE A 28 1.37 9.26 -7.33
C ILE A 28 1.88 9.34 -8.76
N ALA A 29 1.64 8.29 -9.53
CA ALA A 29 2.11 8.22 -10.91
C ALA A 29 1.47 9.32 -11.78
N GLY A 30 0.18 9.60 -11.58
CA GLY A 30 -0.59 10.60 -12.28
C GLY A 30 -2.08 10.29 -12.29
N PRO A 31 -2.90 11.07 -13.01
CA PRO A 31 -4.35 10.86 -13.05
C PRO A 31 -4.78 9.75 -14.01
N GLU A 32 -3.96 9.31 -14.94
CA GLU A 32 -4.34 8.40 -16.01
C GLU A 32 -3.50 7.10 -16.00
N LEU A 33 -4.06 6.03 -16.55
CA LEU A 33 -3.39 4.72 -16.64
C LEU A 33 -2.05 4.79 -17.39
N LYS A 34 -1.92 5.65 -18.41
CA LYS A 34 -0.64 5.86 -19.10
C LYS A 34 0.47 6.34 -18.16
N ASP A 35 0.13 7.16 -17.15
CA ASP A 35 1.10 7.69 -16.21
C ASP A 35 1.63 6.58 -15.28
N ALA A 36 0.71 5.67 -14.85
CA ALA A 36 1.07 4.48 -14.11
C ALA A 36 1.97 3.56 -14.93
N ARG A 37 1.60 3.27 -16.18
CA ARG A 37 2.40 2.48 -17.13
C ARG A 37 3.82 3.00 -17.27
N GLU A 38 3.97 4.30 -17.50
CA GLU A 38 5.30 4.92 -17.65
C GLU A 38 6.11 4.84 -16.36
N SER A 39 5.45 4.99 -15.21
CA SER A 39 6.10 4.85 -13.91
C SER A 39 6.58 3.42 -13.68
N VAL A 40 5.74 2.42 -13.97
CA VAL A 40 6.10 1.01 -13.84
C VAL A 40 7.24 0.64 -14.80
N ARG A 41 7.22 1.10 -16.05
CA ARG A 41 8.33 0.87 -17.00
C ARG A 41 9.67 1.38 -16.46
N ARG A 42 9.67 2.58 -15.87
CA ARG A 42 10.90 3.15 -15.24
C ARG A 42 11.38 2.32 -14.05
N LEU A 43 10.44 1.78 -13.25
CA LEU A 43 10.77 0.91 -12.13
C LEU A 43 11.32 -0.44 -12.59
N ASN A 44 10.68 -1.07 -13.58
CA ASN A 44 11.14 -2.34 -14.15
C ASN A 44 12.53 -2.21 -14.79
N ALA A 45 12.83 -1.10 -15.46
CA ALA A 45 14.16 -0.82 -15.97
C ALA A 45 15.25 -0.68 -14.88
N GLN A 46 14.83 -0.51 -13.61
CA GLN A 46 15.71 -0.47 -12.43
C GLN A 46 15.72 -1.79 -11.64
N GLY A 47 15.16 -2.87 -12.19
CA GLY A 47 15.06 -4.17 -11.52
C GLY A 47 14.03 -4.21 -10.38
N LYS A 48 13.06 -3.31 -10.39
CA LYS A 48 11.99 -3.24 -9.39
C LYS A 48 10.68 -3.72 -10.00
N MET A 49 9.93 -4.50 -9.25
CA MET A 49 8.54 -4.85 -9.55
C MET A 49 7.60 -3.71 -9.13
N ALA A 50 6.37 -3.74 -9.60
CA ALA A 50 5.37 -2.78 -9.16
C ALA A 50 4.06 -3.46 -8.69
N THR A 51 3.25 -2.73 -7.94
CA THR A 51 1.84 -3.00 -7.76
C THR A 51 1.06 -1.73 -8.08
N ILE A 52 0.08 -1.82 -8.97
CA ILE A 52 -0.72 -0.67 -9.39
C ILE A 52 -1.99 -0.62 -8.54
N ASP A 53 -2.31 0.57 -8.02
CA ASP A 53 -3.53 0.84 -7.26
C ASP A 53 -4.36 1.92 -7.98
N VAL A 54 -5.63 1.62 -8.25
CA VAL A 54 -6.60 2.58 -8.80
C VAL A 54 -7.23 3.36 -7.66
N LEU A 55 -6.89 4.64 -7.54
CA LEU A 55 -7.45 5.52 -6.50
C LEU A 55 -8.93 5.80 -6.75
N GLY A 56 -9.80 5.44 -5.80
CA GLY A 56 -11.24 5.61 -5.91
C GLY A 56 -12.05 4.84 -4.87
N GLU A 57 -11.57 4.79 -3.62
CA GLU A 57 -12.24 4.07 -2.54
C GLU A 57 -13.54 4.73 -2.01
N GLU A 58 -13.78 6.02 -2.30
CA GLU A 58 -14.96 6.77 -1.83
C GLU A 58 -16.13 6.63 -2.81
N ILE A 59 -16.66 5.42 -2.97
CA ILE A 59 -17.83 5.15 -3.83
C ILE A 59 -19.14 5.25 -3.03
N THR A 60 -20.23 5.60 -3.73
CA THR A 60 -21.55 5.80 -3.12
C THR A 60 -22.66 4.95 -3.76
N ASN A 61 -22.37 4.27 -4.86
CA ASN A 61 -23.33 3.45 -5.60
C ASN A 61 -22.64 2.33 -6.38
N GLU A 62 -23.44 1.38 -6.89
CA GLU A 62 -22.97 0.20 -7.61
C GLU A 62 -22.30 0.55 -8.96
N ASP A 63 -22.74 1.59 -9.65
CA ASP A 63 -22.15 2.02 -10.92
C ASP A 63 -20.71 2.49 -10.75
N GLU A 64 -20.42 3.17 -9.64
CA GLU A 64 -19.06 3.57 -9.27
C GLU A 64 -18.19 2.35 -8.93
N ALA A 65 -18.70 1.37 -8.19
CA ALA A 65 -18.00 0.11 -7.94
C ALA A 65 -17.69 -0.62 -9.25
N ALA A 66 -18.67 -0.73 -10.14
CA ALA A 66 -18.49 -1.34 -11.46
C ALA A 66 -17.46 -0.58 -12.32
N ALA A 67 -17.38 0.75 -12.19
CA ALA A 67 -16.36 1.55 -12.88
C ALA A 67 -14.93 1.23 -12.34
N ILE A 68 -14.76 1.01 -11.04
CA ILE A 68 -13.49 0.58 -10.46
C ILE A 68 -13.09 -0.82 -10.96
N VAL A 69 -14.05 -1.76 -11.04
CA VAL A 69 -13.79 -3.10 -11.62
C VAL A 69 -13.27 -2.98 -13.05
N ARG A 70 -13.94 -2.20 -13.90
CA ARG A 70 -13.50 -1.94 -15.29
C ARG A 70 -12.11 -1.30 -15.34
N ALA A 71 -11.81 -0.37 -14.44
CA ALA A 71 -10.50 0.25 -14.39
C ALA A 71 -9.38 -0.76 -14.06
N TYR A 72 -9.64 -1.76 -13.19
CA TYR A 72 -8.68 -2.84 -12.95
C TYR A 72 -8.54 -3.79 -14.16
N GLN A 73 -9.62 -4.08 -14.89
CA GLN A 73 -9.55 -4.84 -16.14
C GLN A 73 -8.68 -4.13 -17.18
N ASP A 74 -8.83 -2.80 -17.31
CA ASP A 74 -7.97 -1.98 -18.19
C ASP A 74 -6.49 -2.01 -17.73
N VAL A 75 -6.24 -1.99 -16.41
CA VAL A 75 -4.89 -2.11 -15.84
C VAL A 75 -4.28 -3.48 -16.21
N PHE A 76 -5.00 -4.59 -16.03
CA PHE A 76 -4.48 -5.91 -16.40
C PHE A 76 -4.20 -6.04 -17.89
N ALA A 77 -5.10 -5.53 -18.74
CA ALA A 77 -4.89 -5.51 -20.18
C ALA A 77 -3.62 -4.70 -20.56
N ASP A 78 -3.37 -3.59 -19.87
CA ASP A 78 -2.18 -2.75 -20.09
C ASP A 78 -0.89 -3.41 -19.58
N ILE A 79 -0.93 -4.10 -18.43
CA ILE A 79 0.18 -4.89 -17.89
C ILE A 79 0.58 -5.96 -18.89
N GLU A 80 -0.38 -6.77 -19.36
CA GLU A 80 -0.15 -7.85 -20.32
C GLU A 80 0.40 -7.32 -21.65
N ARG A 81 -0.30 -6.36 -22.26
CA ARG A 81 0.06 -5.76 -23.55
C ARG A 81 1.45 -5.12 -23.55
N CYS A 82 1.87 -4.58 -22.41
CA CYS A 82 3.14 -3.85 -22.28
C CYS A 82 4.26 -4.70 -21.65
N GLY A 83 3.99 -5.94 -21.25
CA GLY A 83 4.96 -6.83 -20.60
C GLY A 83 5.49 -6.24 -19.30
N LEU A 84 4.62 -5.62 -18.47
CA LEU A 84 5.04 -4.98 -17.23
C LEU A 84 5.18 -6.01 -16.10
N ASP A 85 6.27 -5.95 -15.36
CA ASP A 85 6.40 -6.66 -14.09
C ASP A 85 5.63 -5.91 -12.99
N SER A 86 4.34 -6.18 -12.94
CA SER A 86 3.39 -5.55 -12.01
C SER A 86 2.21 -6.46 -11.71
N ASN A 87 1.69 -6.34 -10.50
CA ASN A 87 0.38 -6.82 -10.12
C ASN A 87 -0.52 -5.62 -9.71
N VAL A 88 -1.69 -5.89 -9.12
CA VAL A 88 -2.57 -4.84 -8.64
C VAL A 88 -2.83 -4.96 -7.13
N SER A 89 -3.16 -3.83 -6.50
CA SER A 89 -3.79 -3.75 -5.19
C SER A 89 -5.21 -3.21 -5.32
N VAL A 90 -6.15 -3.80 -4.61
CA VAL A 90 -7.56 -3.39 -4.59
C VAL A 90 -8.01 -3.06 -3.17
N LYS A 91 -8.91 -2.09 -3.03
CA LYS A 91 -9.60 -1.78 -1.78
C LYS A 91 -11.03 -2.28 -1.83
N LEU A 92 -11.46 -2.99 -0.81
CA LEU A 92 -12.80 -3.58 -0.78
C LEU A 92 -13.90 -2.51 -0.71
N THR A 93 -13.65 -1.38 -0.06
CA THR A 93 -14.59 -0.26 -0.06
C THR A 93 -14.79 0.30 -1.47
N GLY A 94 -13.74 0.37 -2.30
CA GLY A 94 -13.84 0.72 -3.72
C GLY A 94 -14.53 -0.33 -4.59
N LEU A 95 -14.59 -1.59 -4.14
CA LEU A 95 -15.34 -2.66 -4.79
C LEU A 95 -16.77 -2.84 -4.24
N GLY A 96 -17.20 -1.96 -3.32
CA GLY A 96 -18.57 -1.91 -2.84
C GLY A 96 -18.81 -2.54 -1.47
N LEU A 97 -17.79 -2.78 -0.63
CA LEU A 97 -17.97 -3.41 0.67
C LEU A 97 -18.97 -2.65 1.56
N ASN A 98 -18.92 -1.32 1.54
CA ASN A 98 -19.85 -0.48 2.30
C ASN A 98 -21.28 -0.43 1.71
N LEU A 99 -21.47 -0.90 0.47
CA LEU A 99 -22.79 -1.02 -0.17
C LEU A 99 -23.41 -2.39 0.08
N GLY A 100 -22.57 -3.44 0.17
CA GLY A 100 -23.00 -4.79 0.47
C GLY A 100 -21.91 -5.82 0.27
N TYR A 101 -21.87 -6.80 1.19
CA TYR A 101 -20.86 -7.87 1.16
C TYR A 101 -20.90 -8.67 -0.15
N ASP A 102 -22.09 -9.11 -0.58
CA ASP A 102 -22.25 -9.94 -1.77
C ASP A 102 -21.89 -9.19 -3.06
N LEU A 103 -22.18 -7.90 -3.13
CA LEU A 103 -21.74 -7.03 -4.22
C LEU A 103 -20.21 -6.95 -4.29
N CYS A 104 -19.58 -6.67 -3.15
CA CYS A 104 -18.13 -6.60 -3.06
C CYS A 104 -17.47 -7.93 -3.44
N ARG A 105 -18.02 -9.04 -2.94
CA ARG A 105 -17.56 -10.38 -3.27
C ARG A 105 -17.63 -10.66 -4.77
N ALA A 106 -18.76 -10.37 -5.42
CA ALA A 106 -18.92 -10.56 -6.86
C ALA A 106 -17.92 -9.72 -7.67
N ASN A 107 -17.75 -8.46 -7.29
CA ASN A 107 -16.79 -7.56 -7.92
C ASN A 107 -15.34 -8.02 -7.72
N LEU A 108 -14.97 -8.47 -6.52
CA LEU A 108 -13.64 -8.99 -6.22
C LEU A 108 -13.35 -10.28 -7.00
N VAL A 109 -14.31 -11.21 -7.08
CA VAL A 109 -14.20 -12.43 -7.90
C VAL A 109 -13.93 -12.06 -9.36
N THR A 110 -14.70 -11.10 -9.92
CA THR A 110 -14.50 -10.63 -11.32
C THR A 110 -13.07 -10.12 -11.54
N VAL A 111 -12.51 -9.35 -10.60
CA VAL A 111 -11.14 -8.83 -10.69
C VAL A 111 -10.10 -9.95 -10.57
N VAL A 112 -10.31 -10.92 -9.67
CA VAL A 112 -9.40 -12.04 -9.42
C VAL A 112 -9.39 -13.01 -10.62
N GLU A 113 -10.55 -13.26 -11.25
CA GLU A 113 -10.67 -14.11 -12.43
C GLU A 113 -10.03 -13.48 -13.66
N ASP A 114 -10.21 -12.18 -13.88
CA ASP A 114 -9.51 -11.49 -14.98
C ASP A 114 -7.99 -11.52 -14.77
N ALA A 115 -7.52 -11.30 -13.54
CA ALA A 115 -6.11 -11.45 -13.19
C ALA A 115 -5.61 -12.88 -13.47
N ALA A 116 -6.35 -13.92 -13.04
CA ALA A 116 -5.98 -15.32 -13.23
C ALA A 116 -5.87 -15.67 -14.71
N SER A 117 -6.82 -15.21 -15.54
CA SER A 117 -6.82 -15.45 -17.00
C SER A 117 -5.57 -14.91 -17.71
N ARG A 118 -4.89 -13.95 -17.08
CA ARG A 118 -3.66 -13.28 -17.57
C ARG A 118 -2.41 -13.68 -16.78
N GLY A 119 -2.48 -14.69 -15.92
CA GLY A 119 -1.37 -15.11 -15.07
C GLY A 119 -0.90 -14.01 -14.10
N ASN A 120 -1.80 -13.15 -13.67
CA ASN A 120 -1.52 -12.03 -12.76
C ASN A 120 -2.11 -12.26 -11.35
N PHE A 121 -1.79 -11.36 -10.43
CA PHE A 121 -2.06 -11.49 -9.00
C PHE A 121 -2.79 -10.23 -8.47
N VAL A 122 -3.70 -10.45 -7.52
CA VAL A 122 -4.46 -9.40 -6.82
C VAL A 122 -4.07 -9.34 -5.36
N ARG A 123 -3.68 -8.16 -4.87
CA ARG A 123 -3.49 -7.87 -3.45
C ARG A 123 -4.72 -7.17 -2.90
N VAL A 124 -5.42 -7.78 -1.95
CA VAL A 124 -6.49 -7.12 -1.20
C VAL A 124 -5.86 -6.28 -0.09
N ASP A 125 -5.97 -4.97 -0.21
CA ASP A 125 -5.46 -4.03 0.80
C ASP A 125 -6.32 -4.10 2.07
N MET A 126 -5.70 -3.90 3.22
CA MET A 126 -6.39 -3.76 4.50
C MET A 126 -6.69 -2.29 4.75
N GLU A 127 -7.93 -1.97 5.04
CA GLU A 127 -8.39 -0.64 5.35
C GLU A 127 -8.48 -0.44 6.88
N ASP A 128 -9.45 0.28 7.39
CA ASP A 128 -9.58 0.46 8.84
C ASP A 128 -10.13 -0.79 9.56
N SER A 129 -10.16 -0.74 10.88
CA SER A 129 -10.55 -1.89 11.71
C SER A 129 -11.99 -2.35 11.51
N SER A 130 -12.86 -1.49 11.00
CA SER A 130 -14.28 -1.82 10.77
C SER A 130 -14.46 -2.82 9.62
N THR A 131 -13.51 -2.89 8.69
CA THR A 131 -13.55 -3.75 7.50
C THR A 131 -12.65 -4.98 7.62
N THR A 132 -11.90 -5.12 8.73
CA THR A 132 -10.91 -6.18 8.88
C THR A 132 -11.52 -7.59 8.81
N ASP A 133 -12.63 -7.81 9.49
CA ASP A 133 -13.27 -9.14 9.54
C ASP A 133 -13.79 -9.57 8.16
N GLU A 134 -14.48 -8.68 7.46
CA GLU A 134 -14.97 -8.95 6.11
C GLU A 134 -13.83 -9.14 5.11
N THR A 135 -12.74 -8.38 5.25
CA THR A 135 -11.55 -8.53 4.39
C THR A 135 -10.92 -9.91 4.56
N LEU A 136 -10.71 -10.36 5.80
CA LEU A 136 -10.13 -11.68 6.07
C LEU A 136 -11.08 -12.82 5.66
N ARG A 137 -12.38 -12.61 5.86
CA ARG A 137 -13.43 -13.56 5.42
C ARG A 137 -13.44 -13.71 3.90
N LEU A 138 -13.48 -12.60 3.14
CA LEU A 138 -13.42 -12.63 1.67
C LEU A 138 -12.14 -13.28 1.15
N TYR A 139 -11.01 -12.97 1.76
CA TYR A 139 -9.74 -13.61 1.40
C TYR A 139 -9.80 -15.13 1.60
N ARG A 140 -10.30 -15.61 2.76
CA ARG A 140 -10.46 -17.04 3.04
C ARG A 140 -11.40 -17.70 2.04
N GLU A 141 -12.58 -17.12 1.79
CA GLU A 141 -13.56 -17.67 0.84
C GLU A 141 -12.97 -17.83 -0.57
N LEU A 142 -12.17 -16.86 -1.04
CA LEU A 142 -11.50 -16.96 -2.33
C LEU A 142 -10.44 -18.07 -2.34
N ARG A 143 -9.62 -18.19 -1.29
CA ARG A 143 -8.62 -19.25 -1.17
C ARG A 143 -9.25 -20.64 -1.11
N GLU A 144 -10.33 -20.79 -0.36
CA GLU A 144 -11.10 -22.05 -0.28
C GLU A 144 -11.81 -22.39 -1.60
N ALA A 145 -12.18 -21.38 -2.39
CA ALA A 145 -12.70 -21.55 -3.75
C ALA A 145 -11.63 -21.90 -4.80
N GLY A 146 -10.33 -21.93 -4.41
CA GLY A 146 -9.22 -22.33 -5.28
C GLY A 146 -8.53 -21.19 -6.01
N TYR A 147 -8.79 -19.93 -5.65
CA TYR A 147 -8.05 -18.80 -6.22
C TYR A 147 -6.70 -18.63 -5.50
N ASP A 148 -5.61 -19.09 -6.13
CA ASP A 148 -4.25 -18.95 -5.58
C ASP A 148 -3.58 -17.62 -5.95
N ASN A 149 -4.15 -16.88 -6.89
CA ASN A 149 -3.64 -15.60 -7.36
C ASN A 149 -4.15 -14.39 -6.58
N VAL A 150 -4.49 -14.59 -5.31
CA VAL A 150 -4.94 -13.53 -4.39
C VAL A 150 -4.13 -13.55 -3.10
N GLY A 151 -3.87 -12.37 -2.54
CA GLY A 151 -3.22 -12.20 -1.25
C GLY A 151 -3.86 -11.07 -0.45
N VAL A 152 -3.54 -11.00 0.84
CA VAL A 152 -4.13 -10.04 1.78
C VAL A 152 -3.05 -9.17 2.44
N VAL A 153 -3.44 -8.04 3.01
CA VAL A 153 -2.58 -7.18 3.82
C VAL A 153 -2.91 -7.37 5.30
N LEU A 154 -1.88 -7.45 6.13
CA LEU A 154 -1.98 -7.39 7.59
C LEU A 154 -1.22 -6.18 8.14
N GLN A 155 -1.76 -5.57 9.19
CA GLN A 155 -1.25 -4.33 9.75
C GLN A 155 -0.73 -4.56 11.17
N ALA A 156 0.59 -4.47 11.35
CA ALA A 156 1.27 -4.78 12.60
C ALA A 156 0.84 -3.92 13.81
N TYR A 157 0.25 -2.75 13.58
CA TYR A 157 -0.23 -1.92 14.69
C TYR A 157 -1.53 -2.47 15.33
N LEU A 158 -2.30 -3.32 14.62
CA LEU A 158 -3.49 -3.95 15.19
C LEU A 158 -3.09 -5.04 16.18
N ARG A 159 -3.74 -5.04 17.34
CA ARG A 159 -3.47 -6.02 18.42
C ARG A 159 -3.81 -7.45 18.03
N ARG A 160 -4.75 -7.61 17.08
CA ARG A 160 -5.23 -8.90 16.58
C ARG A 160 -4.30 -9.57 15.56
N THR A 161 -3.33 -8.84 14.96
CA THR A 161 -2.57 -9.28 13.78
C THR A 161 -1.95 -10.67 13.93
N VAL A 162 -1.35 -10.97 15.09
CA VAL A 162 -0.75 -12.31 15.32
C VAL A 162 -1.82 -13.39 15.38
N ALA A 163 -2.97 -13.12 16.01
CA ALA A 163 -4.08 -14.07 16.02
C ALA A 163 -4.66 -14.29 14.62
N ASP A 164 -4.78 -13.24 13.82
CA ASP A 164 -5.24 -13.34 12.43
C ASP A 164 -4.28 -14.19 11.56
N ILE A 165 -2.97 -14.08 11.80
CA ILE A 165 -1.97 -14.95 11.12
C ILE A 165 -2.24 -16.42 11.45
N HIS A 166 -2.47 -16.77 12.70
CA HIS A 166 -2.75 -18.13 13.10
C HIS A 166 -4.07 -18.67 12.50
N VAL A 167 -5.09 -17.79 12.39
CA VAL A 167 -6.35 -18.15 11.72
C VAL A 167 -6.14 -18.44 10.22
N LEU A 168 -5.18 -17.77 9.57
CA LEU A 168 -4.90 -17.94 8.13
C LEU A 168 -3.81 -19.00 7.84
N ALA A 169 -3.18 -19.58 8.85
CA ALA A 169 -1.99 -20.44 8.70
C ALA A 169 -2.22 -21.66 7.80
N ASP A 170 -3.42 -22.26 7.87
CA ASP A 170 -3.82 -23.41 7.04
C ASP A 170 -3.81 -23.12 5.53
N LEU A 171 -3.96 -21.84 5.15
CA LEU A 171 -3.97 -21.41 3.76
C LEU A 171 -2.55 -21.16 3.19
N LYS A 172 -1.50 -21.20 4.00
CA LYS A 172 -0.15 -20.71 3.64
C LYS A 172 -0.26 -19.38 2.91
N PRO A 173 -0.69 -18.31 3.60
CA PRO A 173 -1.19 -17.11 2.95
C PRO A 173 -0.08 -16.32 2.24
N ASN A 174 -0.45 -15.58 1.18
CA ASN A 174 0.40 -14.55 0.61
C ASN A 174 0.03 -13.21 1.26
N VAL A 175 0.93 -12.68 2.10
CA VAL A 175 0.65 -11.51 2.96
C VAL A 175 1.59 -10.36 2.65
N ARG A 176 1.04 -9.15 2.50
CA ARG A 176 1.79 -7.91 2.71
C ARG A 176 1.70 -7.52 4.18
N LEU A 177 2.82 -7.50 4.87
CA LEU A 177 2.87 -7.01 6.25
C LEU A 177 3.31 -5.54 6.25
N CYS A 178 2.47 -4.65 6.75
CA CYS A 178 2.79 -3.23 6.94
C CYS A 178 2.57 -2.80 8.40
N LYS A 179 3.01 -1.59 8.76
CA LYS A 179 2.78 -1.06 10.12
C LYS A 179 1.31 -0.80 10.42
N GLY A 180 0.57 -0.30 9.43
CA GLY A 180 -0.76 0.26 9.59
C GLY A 180 -0.73 1.79 9.63
N ILE A 181 -1.85 2.41 9.24
CA ILE A 181 -1.91 3.85 8.99
C ILE A 181 -3.13 4.54 9.55
N TYR A 182 -4.25 3.82 9.69
CA TYR A 182 -5.50 4.41 10.15
C TYR A 182 -5.43 4.79 11.63
N VAL A 183 -6.23 5.78 12.02
CA VAL A 183 -6.29 6.24 13.42
C VAL A 183 -7.31 5.37 14.15
N GLU A 184 -6.81 4.41 14.91
CA GLU A 184 -7.61 3.45 15.65
C GLU A 184 -7.60 3.74 17.17
N PRO A 185 -8.65 3.33 17.92
CA PRO A 185 -8.64 3.38 19.37
C PRO A 185 -7.52 2.55 20.00
N PRO A 186 -7.05 2.88 21.23
CA PRO A 186 -5.93 2.18 21.88
C PRO A 186 -6.20 0.72 22.24
N ASP A 187 -7.46 0.32 22.37
CA ASP A 187 -7.90 -1.06 22.60
C ASP A 187 -7.82 -1.92 21.32
N ILE A 188 -7.87 -1.28 20.15
CA ILE A 188 -7.75 -1.94 18.83
C ILE A 188 -6.30 -1.94 18.37
N ALA A 189 -5.57 -0.83 18.51
CA ALA A 189 -4.23 -0.69 17.95
C ALA A 189 -3.19 -0.19 18.95
N PHE A 190 -1.94 -0.63 18.77
CA PHE A 190 -0.78 -0.04 19.43
C PHE A 190 -0.53 1.37 18.89
N ARG A 191 -0.22 2.31 19.79
CA ARG A 191 0.11 3.70 19.44
C ARG A 191 1.56 4.06 19.68
N ASP A 192 2.23 3.27 20.51
CA ASP A 192 3.65 3.44 20.78
C ASP A 192 4.46 2.91 19.60
N PHE A 193 5.46 3.67 19.19
CA PHE A 193 6.27 3.37 18.02
C PHE A 193 7.05 2.07 18.16
N GLU A 194 7.65 1.83 19.35
CA GLU A 194 8.42 0.63 19.61
C GLU A 194 7.52 -0.61 19.77
N ALA A 195 6.32 -0.43 20.34
CA ALA A 195 5.33 -1.51 20.40
C ALA A 195 4.88 -1.96 19.00
N VAL A 196 4.68 -1.00 18.07
CA VAL A 196 4.35 -1.32 16.66
C VAL A 196 5.52 -2.03 15.97
N ARG A 197 6.76 -1.59 16.19
CA ARG A 197 7.97 -2.29 15.68
C ARG A 197 8.08 -3.71 16.21
N ALA A 198 7.95 -3.87 17.52
CA ALA A 198 8.03 -5.19 18.16
C ALA A 198 6.95 -6.15 17.62
N ASN A 199 5.71 -5.65 17.46
CA ASN A 199 4.63 -6.45 16.89
C ASN A 199 4.82 -6.73 15.39
N PHE A 200 5.47 -5.82 14.64
CA PHE A 200 5.83 -6.07 13.24
C PHE A 200 6.83 -7.23 13.12
N VAL A 201 7.90 -7.20 13.94
CA VAL A 201 8.91 -8.29 13.94
C VAL A 201 8.25 -9.60 14.33
N LYS A 202 7.45 -9.62 15.42
CA LYS A 202 6.73 -10.82 15.87
C LYS A 202 5.79 -11.34 14.75
N ALA A 203 4.99 -10.48 14.13
CA ALA A 203 4.10 -10.88 13.04
C ALA A 203 4.87 -11.41 11.82
N LEU A 204 6.04 -10.83 11.51
CA LEU A 204 6.90 -11.33 10.44
C LEU A 204 7.44 -12.72 10.75
N GLU A 205 7.92 -12.96 11.98
CA GLU A 205 8.37 -14.28 12.43
C GLU A 205 7.26 -15.32 12.29
N GLU A 206 6.08 -15.05 12.82
CA GLU A 206 4.91 -15.94 12.74
C GLU A 206 4.51 -16.25 11.28
N LEU A 207 4.49 -15.24 10.40
CA LEU A 207 4.19 -15.44 8.98
C LEU A 207 5.22 -16.35 8.30
N LEU A 208 6.50 -16.14 8.57
CA LEU A 208 7.57 -16.97 8.02
C LEU A 208 7.51 -18.40 8.56
N ASP A 209 7.17 -18.58 9.84
CA ASP A 209 7.09 -19.90 10.49
C ASP A 209 5.89 -20.73 9.98
N VAL A 210 4.78 -20.09 9.57
CA VAL A 210 3.64 -20.79 8.91
C VAL A 210 3.86 -21.01 7.42
N GLY A 211 5.02 -20.63 6.86
CA GLY A 211 5.35 -20.80 5.45
C GLY A 211 4.58 -19.87 4.51
N ALA A 212 4.23 -18.67 4.98
CA ALA A 212 3.61 -17.64 4.16
C ALA A 212 4.61 -17.01 3.19
N TYR A 213 4.15 -16.62 1.99
CA TYR A 213 4.88 -15.64 1.20
C TYR A 213 4.70 -14.25 1.79
N VAL A 214 5.79 -13.53 2.09
CA VAL A 214 5.69 -12.24 2.77
C VAL A 214 6.25 -11.09 1.94
N GLY A 215 5.38 -10.09 1.66
CA GLY A 215 5.79 -8.76 1.25
C GLY A 215 6.08 -7.89 2.48
N ILE A 216 7.35 -7.64 2.77
CA ILE A 216 7.82 -6.85 3.92
C ILE A 216 7.69 -5.37 3.57
N ALA A 217 6.56 -4.75 3.95
CA ALA A 217 6.18 -3.42 3.51
C ALA A 217 6.53 -2.35 4.55
N THR A 218 7.70 -1.75 4.42
CA THR A 218 8.16 -0.71 5.36
C THR A 218 9.21 0.21 4.74
N HIS A 219 9.28 1.48 5.27
CA HIS A 219 10.34 2.45 4.98
C HIS A 219 11.23 2.67 6.21
N ASP A 220 10.96 1.97 7.30
CA ASP A 220 11.72 1.98 8.54
C ASP A 220 12.96 1.12 8.37
N GLU A 221 14.13 1.76 8.33
CA GLU A 221 15.41 1.08 8.06
C GLU A 221 15.69 -0.03 9.08
N TRP A 222 15.36 0.20 10.35
CA TRP A 222 15.51 -0.83 11.39
C TRP A 222 14.63 -2.06 11.09
N LEU A 223 13.39 -1.89 10.66
CA LEU A 223 12.53 -3.02 10.27
C LEU A 223 12.98 -3.69 8.98
N VAL A 224 13.59 -2.94 8.04
CA VAL A 224 14.21 -3.53 6.85
C VAL A 224 15.38 -4.43 7.26
N ASP A 225 16.24 -3.97 8.19
CA ASP A 225 17.37 -4.75 8.67
C ASP A 225 16.90 -6.00 9.45
N GLU A 226 15.86 -5.89 10.27
CA GLU A 226 15.24 -7.06 10.92
C GLU A 226 14.66 -8.05 9.91
N GLY A 227 13.96 -7.53 8.86
CA GLY A 227 13.47 -8.37 7.76
C GLY A 227 14.62 -9.13 7.06
N ARG A 228 15.72 -8.44 6.75
CA ARG A 228 16.91 -9.05 6.15
C ARG A 228 17.52 -10.13 7.06
N ARG A 229 17.61 -9.85 8.36
CA ARG A 229 18.08 -10.82 9.37
C ARG A 229 17.21 -12.08 9.36
N LEU A 230 15.90 -11.92 9.46
CA LEU A 230 14.94 -13.03 9.56
C LEU A 230 14.91 -13.91 8.31
N VAL A 231 14.96 -13.34 7.10
CA VAL A 231 14.98 -14.11 5.85
C VAL A 231 16.32 -14.83 5.68
N SER A 232 17.45 -14.23 6.12
CA SER A 232 18.76 -14.83 6.09
C SER A 232 18.89 -15.99 7.09
N GLU A 233 18.43 -15.84 8.32
CA GLU A 233 18.44 -16.87 9.34
C GLU A 233 17.64 -18.12 8.92
N ARG A 234 16.51 -17.91 8.22
CA ARG A 234 15.66 -18.98 7.69
C ARG A 234 16.14 -19.51 6.33
N ARG A 235 17.20 -18.93 5.75
CA ARG A 235 17.77 -19.28 4.44
C ARG A 235 16.73 -19.28 3.33
N LEU A 236 15.84 -18.29 3.35
CA LEU A 236 14.80 -18.15 2.34
C LEU A 236 15.40 -17.73 1.00
N GLU A 237 14.93 -18.36 -0.06
CA GLU A 237 15.22 -17.93 -1.42
C GLU A 237 14.50 -16.60 -1.73
N THR A 238 15.06 -15.80 -2.63
CA THR A 238 14.47 -14.51 -3.00
C THR A 238 13.09 -14.63 -3.65
N SER A 239 12.70 -15.83 -4.09
CA SER A 239 11.36 -16.13 -4.60
C SER A 239 10.29 -16.30 -3.53
N GLU A 240 10.68 -16.45 -2.25
CA GLU A 240 9.77 -16.75 -1.13
C GLU A 240 9.32 -15.50 -0.38
N TYR A 241 9.95 -14.35 -0.64
CA TYR A 241 9.60 -13.06 -0.05
C TYR A 241 9.90 -11.89 -1.00
N GLU A 242 9.46 -10.71 -0.64
CA GLU A 242 9.87 -9.45 -1.27
C GLU A 242 9.83 -8.30 -0.26
N PHE A 243 10.62 -7.25 -0.48
CA PHE A 243 10.42 -5.98 0.19
C PHE A 243 9.44 -5.12 -0.60
N GLN A 244 8.68 -4.28 0.11
CA GLN A 244 7.72 -3.39 -0.53
C GLN A 244 7.86 -1.96 -0.03
N MET A 245 7.78 -1.00 -0.94
CA MET A 245 7.89 0.43 -0.64
C MET A 245 6.90 1.24 -1.47
N LEU A 246 6.61 2.45 -1.01
CA LEU A 246 5.78 3.40 -1.75
C LEU A 246 6.63 4.14 -2.80
N LEU A 247 6.00 4.51 -3.90
CA LEU A 247 6.60 5.32 -4.96
C LEU A 247 7.20 6.62 -4.38
N GLY A 248 8.44 6.92 -4.74
CA GLY A 248 9.14 8.15 -4.35
C GLY A 248 9.57 8.27 -2.89
N VAL A 249 9.40 7.21 -2.08
CA VAL A 249 9.79 7.18 -0.66
C VAL A 249 11.05 6.36 -0.47
N ARG A 250 12.06 6.92 0.23
CA ARG A 250 13.33 6.26 0.55
C ARG A 250 13.99 5.55 -0.65
N GLU A 251 14.13 6.27 -1.75
CA GLU A 251 14.75 5.74 -2.98
C GLU A 251 16.20 5.27 -2.79
N ASP A 252 16.90 5.84 -1.81
CA ASP A 252 18.23 5.42 -1.37
C ASP A 252 18.20 3.97 -0.83
N LEU A 253 17.26 3.69 0.07
CA LEU A 253 17.05 2.36 0.67
C LEU A 253 16.55 1.36 -0.39
N ALA A 254 15.64 1.79 -1.26
CA ALA A 254 15.14 0.98 -2.38
C ALA A 254 16.28 0.54 -3.31
N ARG A 255 17.23 1.43 -3.66
CA ARG A 255 18.40 1.07 -4.48
C ARG A 255 19.33 0.08 -3.78
N ARG A 256 19.55 0.25 -2.46
CA ARG A 256 20.38 -0.69 -1.69
C ARG A 256 19.77 -2.10 -1.70
N LEU A 257 18.48 -2.23 -1.42
CA LEU A 257 17.80 -3.54 -1.43
C LEU A 257 17.95 -4.28 -2.77
N VAL A 258 17.75 -3.56 -3.88
CA VAL A 258 17.93 -4.16 -5.22
C VAL A 258 19.40 -4.53 -5.47
N ALA A 259 20.36 -3.67 -5.09
CA ALA A 259 21.79 -3.93 -5.24
C ALA A 259 22.25 -5.13 -4.40
N ASP A 260 21.64 -5.35 -3.24
CA ASP A 260 21.89 -6.50 -2.34
C ASP A 260 21.18 -7.79 -2.84
N GLY A 261 20.48 -7.76 -3.98
CA GLY A 261 19.85 -8.92 -4.61
C GLY A 261 18.46 -9.25 -4.10
N HIS A 262 17.85 -8.40 -3.25
CA HIS A 262 16.49 -8.60 -2.79
C HIS A 262 15.47 -8.19 -3.84
N ARG A 263 14.35 -8.93 -3.89
CA ARG A 263 13.17 -8.51 -4.67
C ARG A 263 12.52 -7.30 -4.02
N LEU A 264 12.25 -6.27 -4.82
CA LEU A 264 11.60 -5.05 -4.36
C LEU A 264 10.41 -4.70 -5.23
N ARG A 265 9.26 -4.53 -4.61
CA ARG A 265 8.03 -4.09 -5.26
C ARG A 265 7.68 -2.66 -4.82
N ILE A 266 7.32 -1.82 -5.77
CA ILE A 266 6.93 -0.44 -5.51
C ILE A 266 5.42 -0.29 -5.71
N TYR A 267 4.74 0.27 -4.71
CA TYR A 267 3.33 0.61 -4.76
C TYR A 267 3.14 1.88 -5.59
N VAL A 268 2.37 1.79 -6.68
CA VAL A 268 2.19 2.82 -7.69
C VAL A 268 0.71 3.21 -7.76
N PRO A 269 0.26 4.15 -6.94
CA PRO A 269 -1.11 4.65 -7.01
C PRO A 269 -1.26 5.61 -8.21
N PHE A 270 -2.42 5.54 -8.86
CA PHE A 270 -2.81 6.48 -9.90
C PHE A 270 -4.32 6.72 -9.90
N GLY A 271 -4.79 7.80 -10.50
CA GLY A 271 -6.22 8.07 -10.65
C GLY A 271 -6.60 9.50 -10.32
N ARG A 272 -7.85 9.85 -10.65
CA ARG A 272 -8.36 11.23 -10.49
C ARG A 272 -8.65 11.59 -9.03
N HIS A 273 -8.83 10.60 -8.16
CA HIS A 273 -9.10 10.78 -6.72
C HIS A 273 -7.80 10.91 -5.88
N TRP A 274 -6.74 11.41 -6.49
CA TRP A 274 -5.40 11.55 -5.92
C TRP A 274 -5.33 12.44 -4.66
N TYR A 275 -6.28 13.38 -4.48
CA TYR A 275 -6.18 14.41 -3.44
C TYR A 275 -6.30 13.85 -2.02
N ALA A 276 -7.29 12.99 -1.75
CA ALA A 276 -7.47 12.34 -0.46
C ALA A 276 -6.27 11.46 -0.10
N TYR A 277 -5.79 10.66 -1.04
CA TYR A 277 -4.57 9.86 -0.88
C TYR A 277 -3.35 10.74 -0.54
N SER A 278 -3.18 11.86 -1.25
CA SER A 278 -2.07 12.80 -1.02
C SER A 278 -2.10 13.41 0.37
N LEU A 279 -3.27 13.81 0.85
CA LEU A 279 -3.42 14.36 2.19
C LEU A 279 -3.02 13.32 3.26
N ARG A 280 -3.44 12.05 3.11
CA ARG A 280 -3.00 10.98 4.01
C ARG A 280 -1.47 10.83 4.03
N ARG A 281 -0.81 10.80 2.87
CA ARG A 281 0.66 10.73 2.77
C ARG A 281 1.36 11.92 3.43
N LEU A 282 0.83 13.11 3.29
CA LEU A 282 1.36 14.31 3.94
C LEU A 282 1.18 14.29 5.46
N GLN A 283 0.07 13.75 5.94
CA GLN A 283 -0.19 13.57 7.38
C GLN A 283 0.78 12.58 8.02
N GLU A 284 1.16 11.53 7.30
CA GLU A 284 2.12 10.52 7.75
C GLU A 284 3.56 11.02 7.79
N ASN A 285 3.89 12.00 6.98
CA ASN A 285 5.23 12.54 6.92
C ASN A 285 5.25 14.07 7.19
N PRO A 286 5.17 14.48 8.48
CA PRO A 286 5.13 15.89 8.88
C PRO A 286 6.34 16.70 8.39
N LYS A 287 7.50 16.06 8.14
CA LYS A 287 8.68 16.73 7.57
C LYS A 287 8.40 17.24 6.16
N ILE A 288 7.67 16.47 5.34
CA ILE A 288 7.24 16.90 4.01
C ILE A 288 6.27 18.07 4.14
N ALA A 289 5.32 18.00 5.06
CA ALA A 289 4.41 19.12 5.35
C ALA A 289 5.16 20.37 5.81
N GLY A 290 6.23 20.24 6.60
CA GLY A 290 7.10 21.33 7.02
C GLY A 290 7.86 21.99 5.86
N TYR A 291 8.39 21.23 4.91
CA TYR A 291 9.00 21.75 3.68
C TYR A 291 8.01 22.52 2.80
N ILE A 292 6.74 22.05 2.76
CA ILE A 292 5.66 22.74 2.05
C ILE A 292 5.36 24.10 2.66
N ALA A 293 5.19 24.14 3.98
CA ALA A 293 4.92 25.36 4.69
C ALA A 293 6.06 26.39 4.47
N ALA A 294 7.32 25.95 4.51
CA ALA A 294 8.48 26.79 4.27
C ALA A 294 8.55 27.33 2.82
N ASP A 295 8.30 26.48 1.80
CA ASP A 295 8.30 26.90 0.39
C ASP A 295 7.13 27.84 0.07
N THR A 296 5.95 27.58 0.65
CA THR A 296 4.76 28.42 0.48
C THR A 296 4.96 29.79 1.15
N LEU A 297 5.50 29.83 2.36
CA LEU A 297 5.84 31.07 3.06
C LEU A 297 6.95 31.85 2.36
N GLY A 298 7.97 31.16 1.81
CA GLY A 298 9.06 31.79 1.06
C GLY A 298 8.61 32.42 -0.27
N ARG A 299 7.52 31.94 -0.87
CA ARG A 299 6.92 32.53 -2.09
C ARG A 299 5.94 33.66 -1.79
N VAL A 300 5.36 33.69 -0.60
CA VAL A 300 4.39 34.74 -0.17
C VAL A 300 5.12 35.96 0.43
N ILE A 301 6.35 35.79 0.92
CA ILE A 301 7.15 36.86 1.46
C ILE A 301 8.35 37.09 0.50
N PRO A 302 8.27 37.98 -0.48
CA PRO A 302 9.45 38.35 -1.24
C PRO A 302 10.45 39.01 -0.28
N PHE A 303 11.63 38.40 -0.12
CA PHE A 303 12.74 39.00 0.60
C PHE A 303 13.02 40.38 -0.04
N ARG A 304 12.62 41.43 0.65
CA ARG A 304 13.02 42.80 0.33
C ARG A 304 14.49 42.90 0.66
N ASN A 305 15.35 42.73 -0.35
CA ASN A 305 16.76 43.10 -0.24
C ASN A 305 16.80 44.57 0.12
N GLY A 306 17.07 44.88 1.39
CA GLY A 306 17.46 46.19 1.86
C GLY A 306 18.90 46.46 1.42
N ARG A 307 19.09 47.58 0.75
CA ARG A 307 20.36 48.18 0.48
C ARG A 307 21.10 48.57 1.76
#